data_0f3a3f3f7ebfddc139e2a951799d14fd
#
_entry.id   0f3a3f3f7ebfddc139e2a951799d14fd
#
_cell.length_a   1.000
_cell.length_b   1.000
_cell.length_c   1.000
_cell.angle_alpha   90.00
_cell.angle_beta   90.00
_cell.angle_gamma   90.00
#
_symmetry.space_group_name_H-M   'P 1'
#
loop_
_entity.id
_entity.type
_entity.pdbx_description
1 polymer ?
#
loop_
_entity_poly.entity_id
_entity_poly.type
_entity_poly.pdbx_seq_one_letter_code
_entity_poly.pdbx_strand_id
1 'polypeptide(L)'
;MGDAAVSAIITIGTFDGVHRGHQCLLTQVVQRARYLGLKSYAVTFDPHPRSVLYPSQPVVVLTDVPEKVDLIRQCGIDEVWVCPFTMELSRLSPEEFIHLVQERQPIEELWVGADFALGRGRAGTFAALAELGGAAGWGLHMVPPYRLEGQVVASSAIRTLLAAGAVQGAAELLGRPYTVPGQLSCDGPEMLFHPRPLRTLPKALTYAAQISLGERVYDGQAIIPPTEASPLPIRVQLATAERPGSGPATLTFVRRLSA
;
A
#
# COMPACT_ATOMS: atom_id res chain seq x y z
N MET A 1 -34.81 -17.48 10.84
CA MET A 1 -34.71 -16.24 10.03
C MET A 1 -33.22 -15.96 9.95
N GLY A 2 -32.58 -16.29 8.81
CA GLY A 2 -31.17 -15.93 8.63
C GLY A 2 -31.06 -14.41 8.61
N ASP A 3 -30.14 -13.86 9.41
CA ASP A 3 -29.77 -12.47 9.37
C ASP A 3 -29.33 -12.18 7.91
N ALA A 4 -30.11 -11.39 7.18
CA ALA A 4 -29.70 -10.93 5.87
C ALA A 4 -28.40 -10.13 6.08
N ALA A 5 -27.32 -10.54 5.42
CA ALA A 5 -26.04 -9.85 5.55
C ALA A 5 -26.26 -8.36 5.21
N VAL A 6 -25.91 -7.48 6.14
CA VAL A 6 -26.05 -6.03 5.95
C VAL A 6 -25.09 -5.59 4.86
N SER A 7 -25.58 -4.80 3.88
CA SER A 7 -24.73 -4.25 2.82
C SER A 7 -23.66 -3.28 3.36
N ALA A 8 -22.63 -3.05 2.57
CA ALA A 8 -21.51 -2.19 2.95
C ALA A 8 -21.18 -1.16 1.86
N ILE A 9 -20.48 -0.10 2.26
CA ILE A 9 -19.82 0.81 1.33
C ILE A 9 -18.43 0.24 1.03
N ILE A 10 -18.23 -0.15 -0.23
CA ILE A 10 -17.06 -0.94 -0.64
C ILE A 10 -16.10 -0.11 -1.50
N THR A 11 -14.82 -0.35 -1.33
CA THR A 11 -13.79 0.09 -2.28
C THR A 11 -12.84 -1.07 -2.63
N ILE A 12 -12.33 -1.06 -3.85
CA ILE A 12 -11.45 -2.12 -4.36
C ILE A 12 -10.19 -1.47 -4.93
N GLY A 13 -9.02 -1.96 -4.53
CA GLY A 13 -7.77 -1.42 -5.04
C GLY A 13 -6.53 -2.18 -4.58
N THR A 14 -5.40 -1.96 -5.26
CA THR A 14 -4.11 -2.51 -4.82
C THR A 14 -3.59 -1.83 -3.57
N PHE A 15 -3.93 -0.58 -3.37
CA PHE A 15 -3.57 0.28 -2.24
C PHE A 15 -2.08 0.25 -1.87
N ASP A 16 -1.23 0.07 -2.88
CA ASP A 16 0.20 0.01 -2.64
C ASP A 16 0.75 1.37 -2.19
N GLY A 17 1.35 1.38 -0.99
CA GLY A 17 1.81 2.58 -0.30
C GLY A 17 0.75 3.32 0.50
N VAL A 18 -0.54 3.04 0.36
CA VAL A 18 -1.66 3.77 0.99
C VAL A 18 -1.38 5.28 1.06
N HIS A 19 -1.03 5.84 -0.11
CA HIS A 19 -0.67 7.25 -0.28
C HIS A 19 -1.88 8.19 -0.12
N ARG A 20 -1.66 9.51 -0.08
CA ARG A 20 -2.72 10.52 0.14
C ARG A 20 -3.91 10.37 -0.80
N GLY A 21 -3.70 9.93 -2.05
CA GLY A 21 -4.81 9.63 -2.97
C GLY A 21 -5.67 8.45 -2.50
N HIS A 22 -5.05 7.38 -2.00
CA HIS A 22 -5.76 6.27 -1.38
C HIS A 22 -6.44 6.68 -0.08
N GLN A 23 -5.76 7.45 0.78
CA GLN A 23 -6.33 7.96 2.04
C GLN A 23 -7.58 8.81 1.78
N CYS A 24 -7.56 9.66 0.74
CA CYS A 24 -8.71 10.45 0.33
C CYS A 24 -9.91 9.58 -0.06
N LEU A 25 -9.71 8.54 -0.88
CA LEU A 25 -10.75 7.59 -1.25
C LEU A 25 -11.29 6.83 -0.01
N LEU A 26 -10.39 6.25 0.80
CA LEU A 26 -10.77 5.49 2.00
C LEU A 26 -11.54 6.35 3.00
N THR A 27 -11.14 7.60 3.20
CA THR A 27 -11.84 8.54 4.07
C THR A 27 -13.26 8.82 3.59
N GLN A 28 -13.47 9.00 2.29
CA GLN A 28 -14.81 9.22 1.73
C GLN A 28 -15.70 7.98 1.90
N VAL A 29 -15.16 6.78 1.67
CA VAL A 29 -15.85 5.50 1.93
C VAL A 29 -16.30 5.40 3.39
N VAL A 30 -15.41 5.70 4.34
CA VAL A 30 -15.71 5.69 5.77
C VAL A 30 -16.79 6.72 6.13
N GLN A 31 -16.67 7.95 5.62
CA GLN A 31 -17.67 9.00 5.88
C GLN A 31 -19.04 8.60 5.33
N ARG A 32 -19.08 8.03 4.13
CA ARG A 32 -20.35 7.59 3.53
C ARG A 32 -20.97 6.42 4.29
N ALA A 33 -20.17 5.45 4.68
CA ALA A 33 -20.63 4.31 5.49
C ALA A 33 -21.25 4.80 6.82
N ARG A 34 -20.57 5.69 7.54
CA ARG A 34 -21.08 6.29 8.77
C ARG A 34 -22.39 7.07 8.57
N TYR A 35 -22.47 7.84 7.47
CA TYR A 35 -23.67 8.59 7.15
C TYR A 35 -24.91 7.69 6.95
N LEU A 36 -24.71 6.52 6.34
CA LEU A 36 -25.76 5.53 6.09
C LEU A 36 -25.97 4.52 7.24
N GLY A 37 -25.14 4.56 8.29
CA GLY A 37 -25.18 3.57 9.36
C GLY A 37 -24.72 2.18 8.92
N LEU A 38 -23.88 2.12 7.86
CA LEU A 38 -23.35 0.89 7.28
C LEU A 38 -21.86 0.71 7.63
N LYS A 39 -21.31 -0.49 7.31
CA LYS A 39 -19.88 -0.74 7.41
C LYS A 39 -19.13 -0.24 6.16
N SER A 40 -17.89 0.18 6.38
CA SER A 40 -16.91 0.44 5.33
C SER A 40 -16.04 -0.80 5.08
N TYR A 41 -15.87 -1.17 3.80
CA TYR A 41 -15.20 -2.40 3.40
C TYR A 41 -14.16 -2.14 2.31
N ALA A 42 -12.94 -2.59 2.50
CA ALA A 42 -11.89 -2.48 1.48
C ALA A 42 -11.46 -3.86 0.97
N VAL A 43 -11.41 -4.02 -0.34
CA VAL A 43 -10.84 -5.20 -1.00
C VAL A 43 -9.47 -4.83 -1.53
N THR A 44 -8.45 -5.57 -1.12
CA THR A 44 -7.08 -5.46 -1.65
C THR A 44 -6.55 -6.83 -2.05
N PHE A 45 -5.38 -6.89 -2.65
CA PHE A 45 -4.88 -8.11 -3.27
C PHE A 45 -3.52 -8.55 -2.70
N ASP A 46 -3.34 -9.87 -2.61
CA ASP A 46 -2.07 -10.53 -2.32
C ASP A 46 -1.96 -11.82 -3.16
N PRO A 47 -0.87 -12.01 -3.92
CA PRO A 47 0.18 -11.05 -4.22
C PRO A 47 -0.31 -9.85 -5.06
N HIS A 48 0.57 -8.87 -5.27
CA HIS A 48 0.24 -7.72 -6.11
C HIS A 48 -0.13 -8.18 -7.53
N PRO A 49 -1.25 -7.74 -8.15
CA PRO A 49 -1.74 -8.23 -9.44
C PRO A 49 -0.67 -8.29 -10.55
N ARG A 50 0.20 -7.29 -10.63
CA ARG A 50 1.27 -7.28 -11.65
C ARG A 50 2.29 -8.39 -11.48
N SER A 51 2.57 -8.87 -10.25
CA SER A 51 3.53 -9.96 -10.04
C SER A 51 3.00 -11.31 -10.53
N VAL A 52 1.67 -11.47 -10.57
CA VAL A 52 1.02 -12.66 -11.14
C VAL A 52 0.88 -12.55 -12.66
N LEU A 53 0.47 -11.38 -13.15
CA LEU A 53 0.27 -11.15 -14.59
C LEU A 53 1.58 -11.07 -15.38
N TYR A 54 2.65 -10.62 -14.74
CA TYR A 54 3.97 -10.43 -15.37
C TYR A 54 5.08 -11.04 -14.49
N PRO A 55 5.13 -12.38 -14.34
CA PRO A 55 6.03 -13.06 -13.40
C PRO A 55 7.52 -12.87 -13.73
N SER A 56 7.86 -12.55 -14.98
CA SER A 56 9.21 -12.21 -15.39
C SER A 56 9.67 -10.79 -14.99
N GLN A 57 8.75 -9.97 -14.49
CA GLN A 57 9.03 -8.60 -14.06
C GLN A 57 8.70 -8.46 -12.56
N PRO A 58 9.66 -8.71 -11.66
CA PRO A 58 9.42 -8.61 -10.22
C PRO A 58 8.85 -7.24 -9.86
N VAL A 59 7.73 -7.24 -9.14
CA VAL A 59 7.11 -6.01 -8.64
C VAL A 59 7.62 -5.74 -7.23
N VAL A 60 8.42 -4.69 -7.09
CA VAL A 60 8.77 -4.17 -5.78
C VAL A 60 7.63 -3.28 -5.28
N VAL A 61 7.17 -3.51 -4.05
CA VAL A 61 6.03 -2.83 -3.45
C VAL A 61 6.45 -1.71 -2.50
N LEU A 62 5.60 -0.71 -2.33
CA LEU A 62 5.81 0.36 -1.34
C LEU A 62 5.45 -0.10 0.07
N THR A 63 4.46 -0.99 0.20
CA THR A 63 4.02 -1.59 1.47
C THR A 63 3.81 -3.09 1.29
N ASP A 64 4.22 -3.89 2.28
CA ASP A 64 3.80 -5.29 2.35
C ASP A 64 2.33 -5.41 2.80
N VAL A 65 1.77 -6.61 2.76
CA VAL A 65 0.35 -6.82 3.04
C VAL A 65 -0.02 -6.49 4.47
N PRO A 66 0.71 -6.92 5.51
CA PRO A 66 0.39 -6.54 6.90
C PRO A 66 0.38 -5.03 7.10
N GLU A 67 1.45 -4.34 6.67
CA GLU A 67 1.54 -2.87 6.77
C GLU A 67 0.41 -2.17 5.99
N LYS A 68 0.09 -2.66 4.79
CA LYS A 68 -0.99 -2.12 3.97
C LYS A 68 -2.35 -2.24 4.66
N VAL A 69 -2.66 -3.40 5.26
CA VAL A 69 -3.91 -3.63 5.99
C VAL A 69 -4.01 -2.70 7.19
N ASP A 70 -2.92 -2.55 7.96
CA ASP A 70 -2.90 -1.65 9.12
C ASP A 70 -3.11 -0.19 8.70
N LEU A 71 -2.48 0.26 7.62
CA LEU A 71 -2.66 1.61 7.08
C LEU A 71 -4.09 1.87 6.58
N ILE A 72 -4.72 0.87 5.95
CA ILE A 72 -6.13 0.96 5.52
C ILE A 72 -7.04 1.08 6.74
N ARG A 73 -6.82 0.28 7.78
CA ARG A 73 -7.56 0.35 9.04
C ARG A 73 -7.36 1.68 9.76
N GLN A 74 -6.15 2.23 9.76
CA GLN A 74 -5.85 3.56 10.31
C GLN A 74 -6.63 4.69 9.59
N CYS A 75 -7.04 4.50 8.33
CA CYS A 75 -7.96 5.41 7.64
C CYS A 75 -9.41 5.28 8.13
N GLY A 76 -9.72 4.32 9.02
CA GLY A 76 -11.03 4.12 9.63
C GLY A 76 -11.90 3.08 8.93
N ILE A 77 -11.37 2.30 7.99
CA ILE A 77 -12.08 1.18 7.35
C ILE A 77 -12.36 0.09 8.38
N ASP A 78 -13.62 -0.36 8.47
CA ASP A 78 -14.07 -1.35 9.44
C ASP A 78 -13.56 -2.76 9.10
N GLU A 79 -13.63 -3.14 7.83
CA GLU A 79 -13.21 -4.48 7.39
C GLU A 79 -12.33 -4.41 6.14
N VAL A 80 -11.28 -5.25 6.12
CA VAL A 80 -10.36 -5.37 4.98
C VAL A 80 -10.30 -6.83 4.54
N TRP A 81 -10.65 -7.07 3.29
CA TRP A 81 -10.45 -8.37 2.65
C TRP A 81 -9.19 -8.35 1.79
N VAL A 82 -8.22 -9.15 2.16
CA VAL A 82 -7.05 -9.45 1.32
C VAL A 82 -7.44 -10.61 0.40
N CYS A 83 -7.81 -10.27 -0.83
CA CYS A 83 -8.21 -11.24 -1.84
C CYS A 83 -6.96 -11.90 -2.46
N PRO A 84 -6.84 -13.24 -2.42
CA PRO A 84 -5.75 -13.94 -3.10
C PRO A 84 -5.82 -13.66 -4.61
N PHE A 85 -4.80 -12.99 -5.16
CA PHE A 85 -4.77 -12.70 -6.59
C PHE A 85 -4.06 -13.84 -7.33
N THR A 86 -4.82 -14.62 -8.09
CA THR A 86 -4.34 -15.76 -8.87
C THR A 86 -4.54 -15.53 -10.37
N MET A 87 -3.96 -16.39 -11.20
CA MET A 87 -4.22 -16.38 -12.65
C MET A 87 -5.69 -16.68 -12.97
N GLU A 88 -6.35 -17.52 -12.18
CA GLU A 88 -7.77 -17.82 -12.28
C GLU A 88 -8.60 -16.57 -12.02
N LEU A 89 -8.33 -15.87 -10.90
CA LEU A 89 -9.00 -14.61 -10.56
C LEU A 89 -8.83 -13.56 -11.66
N SER A 90 -7.65 -13.49 -12.28
CA SER A 90 -7.36 -12.53 -13.34
C SER A 90 -8.15 -12.75 -14.64
N ARG A 91 -8.73 -13.95 -14.81
CA ARG A 91 -9.54 -14.33 -15.98
C ARG A 91 -11.02 -14.06 -15.80
N LEU A 92 -11.45 -13.78 -14.57
CA LEU A 92 -12.86 -13.47 -14.30
C LEU A 92 -13.31 -12.24 -15.08
N SER A 93 -14.53 -12.29 -15.58
CA SER A 93 -15.21 -11.09 -16.10
C SER A 93 -15.46 -10.08 -14.98
N PRO A 94 -15.78 -8.83 -15.29
CA PRO A 94 -16.18 -7.85 -14.27
C PRO A 94 -17.37 -8.35 -13.43
N GLU A 95 -18.37 -8.96 -14.06
CA GLU A 95 -19.57 -9.49 -13.43
C GLU A 95 -19.23 -10.62 -12.45
N GLU A 96 -18.41 -11.59 -12.89
CA GLU A 96 -17.98 -12.72 -12.06
C GLU A 96 -17.18 -12.25 -10.84
N PHE A 97 -16.30 -11.25 -11.02
CA PHE A 97 -15.54 -10.70 -9.90
C PHE A 97 -16.43 -9.92 -8.92
N ILE A 98 -17.36 -9.10 -9.41
CA ILE A 98 -18.32 -8.40 -8.54
C ILE A 98 -19.21 -9.39 -7.80
N HIS A 99 -19.64 -10.46 -8.44
CA HIS A 99 -20.40 -11.54 -7.80
C HIS A 99 -19.61 -12.17 -6.65
N LEU A 100 -18.34 -12.51 -6.87
CA LEU A 100 -17.44 -13.01 -5.83
C LEU A 100 -17.31 -12.05 -4.64
N VAL A 101 -17.29 -10.74 -4.89
CA VAL A 101 -17.28 -9.73 -3.81
C VAL A 101 -18.60 -9.75 -3.06
N GLN A 102 -19.74 -9.81 -3.78
CA GLN A 102 -21.09 -9.80 -3.19
C GLN A 102 -21.41 -11.06 -2.38
N GLU A 103 -20.88 -12.23 -2.77
CA GLU A 103 -21.00 -13.46 -1.97
C GLU A 103 -20.35 -13.31 -0.58
N ARG A 104 -19.30 -12.49 -0.49
CA ARG A 104 -18.59 -12.22 0.76
C ARG A 104 -19.18 -11.06 1.54
N GLN A 105 -19.53 -9.99 0.84
CA GLN A 105 -20.09 -8.77 1.42
C GLN A 105 -21.03 -8.11 0.40
N PRO A 106 -22.34 -8.04 0.67
CA PRO A 106 -23.29 -7.33 -0.18
C PRO A 106 -22.90 -5.88 -0.37
N ILE A 107 -23.04 -5.37 -1.59
CA ILE A 107 -22.67 -4.01 -1.97
C ILE A 107 -23.87 -3.08 -1.84
N GLU A 108 -23.76 -2.00 -1.08
CA GLU A 108 -24.68 -0.85 -1.14
C GLU A 108 -24.18 0.18 -2.15
N GLU A 109 -22.89 0.54 -2.02
CA GLU A 109 -22.21 1.42 -2.94
C GLU A 109 -20.76 0.94 -3.17
N LEU A 110 -20.30 1.04 -4.41
CA LEU A 110 -18.91 0.81 -4.80
C LEU A 110 -18.23 2.16 -5.10
N TRP A 111 -17.15 2.45 -4.39
CA TRP A 111 -16.35 3.68 -4.54
C TRP A 111 -15.00 3.37 -5.15
N VAL A 112 -14.64 4.03 -6.26
CA VAL A 112 -13.43 3.73 -7.02
C VAL A 112 -12.67 4.99 -7.40
N GLY A 113 -11.37 4.86 -7.63
CA GLY A 113 -10.56 5.94 -8.20
C GLY A 113 -10.82 6.10 -9.71
N ALA A 114 -10.44 7.24 -10.28
CA ALA A 114 -10.67 7.56 -11.70
C ALA A 114 -10.00 6.56 -12.68
N ASP A 115 -8.83 6.01 -12.31
CA ASP A 115 -8.08 5.06 -13.15
C ASP A 115 -8.46 3.60 -12.89
N PHE A 116 -9.50 3.38 -12.09
CA PHE A 116 -9.92 2.04 -11.70
C PHE A 116 -10.49 1.26 -12.88
N ALA A 117 -10.10 0.02 -12.99
CA ALA A 117 -10.74 -0.98 -13.83
C ALA A 117 -10.40 -2.37 -13.27
N LEU A 118 -11.36 -3.28 -13.34
CA LEU A 118 -11.24 -4.66 -12.86
C LEU A 118 -11.60 -5.70 -13.94
N GLY A 119 -11.44 -6.98 -13.59
CA GLY A 119 -11.74 -8.10 -14.47
C GLY A 119 -10.75 -8.28 -15.61
N ARG A 120 -10.95 -9.33 -16.38
CA ARG A 120 -10.08 -9.72 -17.48
C ARG A 120 -9.90 -8.56 -18.48
N GLY A 121 -8.65 -8.25 -18.79
CA GLY A 121 -8.31 -7.18 -19.74
C GLY A 121 -8.73 -5.78 -19.30
N ARG A 122 -9.03 -5.57 -17.99
CA ARG A 122 -9.56 -4.30 -17.47
C ARG A 122 -10.92 -3.91 -18.07
N ALA A 123 -11.74 -4.89 -18.45
CA ALA A 123 -13.04 -4.67 -19.10
C ALA A 123 -14.06 -3.97 -18.15
N GLY A 124 -13.94 -4.15 -16.83
CA GLY A 124 -14.77 -3.48 -15.83
C GLY A 124 -14.38 -2.01 -15.65
N THR A 125 -14.60 -1.22 -16.68
CA THR A 125 -14.47 0.24 -16.65
C THR A 125 -15.57 0.87 -15.79
N PHE A 126 -15.45 2.16 -15.48
CA PHE A 126 -16.50 2.87 -14.73
C PHE A 126 -17.88 2.74 -15.39
N ALA A 127 -17.96 2.86 -16.72
CA ALA A 127 -19.22 2.72 -17.47
C ALA A 127 -19.81 1.31 -17.32
N ALA A 128 -19.01 0.26 -17.54
CA ALA A 128 -19.45 -1.13 -17.38
C ALA A 128 -19.93 -1.43 -15.96
N LEU A 129 -19.20 -0.92 -14.94
CA LEU A 129 -19.61 -1.09 -13.55
C LEU A 129 -20.88 -0.30 -13.19
N ALA A 130 -21.11 0.86 -13.81
CA ALA A 130 -22.34 1.63 -13.63
C ALA A 130 -23.57 0.88 -14.18
N GLU A 131 -23.44 0.22 -15.32
CA GLU A 131 -24.48 -0.64 -15.89
C GLU A 131 -24.78 -1.83 -14.97
N LEU A 132 -23.74 -2.50 -14.48
CA LEU A 132 -23.87 -3.61 -13.53
C LEU A 132 -24.53 -3.17 -12.21
N GLY A 133 -24.11 -2.05 -11.67
CA GLY A 133 -24.69 -1.50 -10.44
C GLY A 133 -26.15 -1.12 -10.62
N GLY A 134 -26.51 -0.47 -11.74
CA GLY A 134 -27.88 -0.14 -12.06
C GLY A 134 -28.80 -1.36 -12.20
N ALA A 135 -28.28 -2.45 -12.81
CA ALA A 135 -29.02 -3.71 -12.93
C ALA A 135 -29.16 -4.46 -11.58
N ALA A 136 -28.13 -4.38 -10.73
CA ALA A 136 -28.07 -5.09 -9.45
C ALA A 136 -28.55 -4.27 -8.24
N GLY A 137 -28.86 -2.99 -8.43
CA GLY A 137 -29.42 -2.10 -7.39
C GLY A 137 -28.42 -1.49 -6.43
N TRP A 138 -27.10 -1.42 -6.76
CA TRP A 138 -26.08 -0.74 -5.97
C TRP A 138 -25.50 0.50 -6.66
N GLY A 139 -25.09 1.48 -5.85
CA GLY A 139 -24.52 2.73 -6.35
C GLY A 139 -23.06 2.63 -6.76
N LEU A 140 -22.63 3.42 -7.78
CA LEU A 140 -21.22 3.55 -8.15
C LEU A 140 -20.77 5.00 -8.04
N HIS A 141 -19.65 5.23 -7.36
CA HIS A 141 -19.08 6.55 -7.13
C HIS A 141 -17.62 6.62 -7.56
N MET A 142 -17.25 7.70 -8.24
CA MET A 142 -15.88 7.96 -8.64
C MET A 142 -15.26 9.06 -7.76
N VAL A 143 -14.09 8.76 -7.20
CA VAL A 143 -13.26 9.76 -6.51
C VAL A 143 -12.21 10.28 -7.49
N PRO A 144 -12.16 11.60 -7.73
CA PRO A 144 -11.18 12.17 -8.64
C PRO A 144 -9.75 11.99 -8.11
N PRO A 145 -8.73 12.05 -9.00
CA PRO A 145 -7.33 11.91 -8.58
C PRO A 145 -6.95 13.00 -7.59
N TYR A 146 -6.38 12.60 -6.46
CA TYR A 146 -5.84 13.54 -5.48
C TYR A 146 -4.58 14.22 -6.05
N ARG A 147 -4.51 15.54 -5.94
CA ARG A 147 -3.37 16.34 -6.40
C ARG A 147 -2.72 17.07 -5.23
N LEU A 148 -1.40 17.04 -5.21
CA LEU A 148 -0.58 17.85 -4.32
C LEU A 148 0.26 18.78 -5.20
N GLU A 149 0.15 20.08 -5.00
CA GLU A 149 0.84 21.11 -5.82
C GLU A 149 0.68 20.91 -7.34
N GLY A 150 -0.52 20.50 -7.77
CA GLY A 150 -0.83 20.23 -9.18
C GLY A 150 -0.43 18.84 -9.69
N GLN A 151 0.43 18.12 -8.99
CA GLN A 151 0.86 16.76 -9.36
C GLN A 151 -0.12 15.70 -8.86
N VAL A 152 -0.46 14.73 -9.71
CA VAL A 152 -1.27 13.58 -9.30
C VAL A 152 -0.46 12.69 -8.36
N VAL A 153 -1.04 12.36 -7.20
CA VAL A 153 -0.43 11.45 -6.23
C VAL A 153 -0.72 10.00 -6.62
N ALA A 154 0.34 9.27 -6.97
CA ALA A 154 0.26 7.86 -7.40
C ALA A 154 1.46 7.06 -6.90
N SER A 155 1.32 5.74 -6.77
CA SER A 155 2.41 4.84 -6.35
C SER A 155 3.62 4.90 -7.31
N SER A 156 3.40 5.13 -8.61
CA SER A 156 4.48 5.31 -9.59
C SER A 156 5.30 6.58 -9.34
N ALA A 157 4.66 7.70 -9.02
CA ALA A 157 5.34 8.95 -8.68
C ALA A 157 6.19 8.79 -7.41
N ILE A 158 5.68 8.09 -6.40
CA ILE A 158 6.43 7.79 -5.17
C ILE A 158 7.66 6.94 -5.47
N ARG A 159 7.54 5.90 -6.30
CA ARG A 159 8.70 5.08 -6.71
C ARG A 159 9.75 5.90 -7.47
N THR A 160 9.32 6.82 -8.34
CA THR A 160 10.24 7.73 -9.05
C THR A 160 11.03 8.61 -8.07
N LEU A 161 10.36 9.17 -7.05
CA LEU A 161 11.01 9.98 -6.01
C LEU A 161 12.00 9.15 -5.18
N LEU A 162 11.62 7.93 -4.78
CA LEU A 162 12.53 7.02 -4.06
C LEU A 162 13.74 6.63 -4.91
N ALA A 163 13.54 6.32 -6.19
CA ALA A 163 14.63 6.02 -7.13
C ALA A 163 15.57 7.22 -7.37
N ALA A 164 15.09 8.45 -7.18
CA ALA A 164 15.91 9.65 -7.21
C ALA A 164 16.57 9.98 -5.86
N GLY A 165 16.22 9.25 -4.78
CA GLY A 165 16.66 9.51 -3.42
C GLY A 165 15.92 10.66 -2.72
N ALA A 166 14.82 11.12 -3.29
CA ALA A 166 13.99 12.22 -2.77
C ALA A 166 12.97 11.69 -1.75
N VAL A 167 13.46 11.16 -0.62
CA VAL A 167 12.62 10.51 0.40
C VAL A 167 11.64 11.48 1.08
N GLN A 168 11.98 12.77 1.16
CA GLN A 168 11.10 13.80 1.71
C GLN A 168 9.90 14.04 0.77
N GLY A 169 10.12 14.20 -0.53
CA GLY A 169 9.03 14.30 -1.50
C GLY A 169 8.16 13.03 -1.56
N ALA A 170 8.77 11.84 -1.41
CA ALA A 170 8.01 10.61 -1.28
C ALA A 170 7.13 10.62 -0.02
N ALA A 171 7.64 11.13 1.11
CA ALA A 171 6.88 11.27 2.36
C ALA A 171 5.70 12.24 2.21
N GLU A 172 5.86 13.33 1.48
CA GLU A 172 4.77 14.28 1.19
C GLU A 172 3.62 13.61 0.42
N LEU A 173 3.94 12.82 -0.62
CA LEU A 173 2.93 12.08 -1.37
C LEU A 173 2.29 10.94 -0.56
N LEU A 174 3.06 10.29 0.32
CA LEU A 174 2.58 9.24 1.22
C LEU A 174 1.74 9.81 2.38
N GLY A 175 2.00 11.05 2.83
CA GLY A 175 1.43 11.64 4.04
C GLY A 175 2.10 11.13 5.33
N ARG A 176 3.22 10.42 5.22
CA ARG A 176 4.06 9.90 6.31
C ARG A 176 5.47 9.62 5.81
N PRO A 177 6.49 9.57 6.69
CA PRO A 177 7.82 9.11 6.30
C PRO A 177 7.78 7.73 5.64
N TYR A 178 8.68 7.50 4.69
CA TYR A 178 8.80 6.19 4.06
C TYR A 178 9.50 5.21 4.99
N THR A 179 8.89 4.06 5.23
CA THR A 179 9.36 3.01 6.13
C THR A 179 9.64 1.71 5.40
N VAL A 180 10.64 0.98 5.86
CA VAL A 180 10.98 -0.35 5.36
C VAL A 180 11.13 -1.29 6.55
N PRO A 181 10.27 -2.30 6.71
CA PRO A 181 10.43 -3.35 7.71
C PRO A 181 11.55 -4.33 7.32
N GLY A 182 12.20 -4.90 8.31
CA GLY A 182 13.30 -5.84 8.10
C GLY A 182 13.83 -6.44 9.39
N GLN A 183 15.09 -6.87 9.35
CA GLN A 183 15.83 -7.43 10.48
C GLN A 183 17.09 -6.62 10.71
N LEU A 184 17.31 -6.17 11.93
CA LEU A 184 18.57 -5.57 12.35
C LEU A 184 19.48 -6.66 12.91
N SER A 185 20.74 -6.71 12.44
CA SER A 185 21.81 -7.56 12.96
C SER A 185 22.91 -6.68 13.57
N CYS A 186 23.24 -6.95 14.82
CA CYS A 186 24.21 -6.23 15.62
C CYS A 186 25.36 -7.12 16.13
N ASP A 187 25.46 -8.36 15.61
CA ASP A 187 26.38 -9.38 16.14
C ASP A 187 27.85 -9.20 15.68
N GLY A 188 28.07 -8.32 14.68
CA GLY A 188 29.39 -7.96 14.17
C GLY A 188 29.83 -6.56 14.55
N PRO A 189 30.97 -6.09 14.02
CA PRO A 189 31.46 -4.72 14.23
C PRO A 189 30.54 -3.67 13.63
N GLU A 190 29.81 -4.03 12.59
CA GLU A 190 28.83 -3.19 11.88
C GLU A 190 27.40 -3.60 12.23
N MET A 191 26.49 -2.63 12.24
CA MET A 191 25.06 -2.89 12.30
C MET A 191 24.52 -2.96 10.86
N LEU A 192 23.86 -4.07 10.55
CA LEU A 192 23.32 -4.35 9.23
C LEU A 192 21.80 -4.51 9.32
N PHE A 193 21.10 -3.74 8.52
CA PHE A 193 19.66 -3.88 8.38
C PHE A 193 19.35 -4.65 7.08
N HIS A 194 18.63 -5.75 7.22
CA HIS A 194 18.19 -6.62 6.13
C HIS A 194 16.73 -6.31 5.80
N PRO A 195 16.44 -5.55 4.73
CA PRO A 195 15.07 -5.23 4.35
C PRO A 195 14.30 -6.49 3.97
N ARG A 196 12.99 -6.49 4.20
CA ARG A 196 12.12 -7.55 3.66
C ARG A 196 12.23 -7.61 2.13
N PRO A 197 12.17 -8.81 1.52
CA PRO A 197 12.20 -8.96 0.07
C PRO A 197 11.11 -8.13 -0.64
N LEU A 198 11.37 -7.77 -1.90
CA LEU A 198 10.44 -7.07 -2.79
C LEU A 198 9.96 -5.69 -2.28
N ARG A 199 10.67 -5.08 -1.30
CA ARG A 199 10.40 -3.69 -0.89
C ARG A 199 11.12 -2.71 -1.81
N THR A 200 10.45 -1.62 -2.16
CA THR A 200 11.06 -0.49 -2.85
C THR A 200 12.08 0.16 -1.92
N LEU A 201 13.34 0.18 -2.30
CA LEU A 201 14.37 0.91 -1.57
C LEU A 201 14.63 2.27 -2.22
N PRO A 202 14.98 3.31 -1.43
CA PRO A 202 15.50 4.55 -1.99
C PRO A 202 16.82 4.32 -2.73
N LYS A 203 17.21 5.27 -3.59
CA LYS A 203 18.49 5.25 -4.30
C LYS A 203 19.65 4.96 -3.34
N ALA A 204 20.68 4.29 -3.83
CA ALA A 204 21.93 3.99 -3.13
C ALA A 204 22.66 5.29 -2.71
N LEU A 205 22.40 5.76 -1.51
CA LEU A 205 22.89 7.01 -0.91
C LEU A 205 22.87 6.88 0.62
N THR A 206 23.33 7.92 1.32
CA THR A 206 23.23 8.02 2.77
C THR A 206 22.01 8.89 3.17
N TYR A 207 21.27 8.40 4.16
CA TYR A 207 20.06 9.05 4.67
C TYR A 207 20.14 9.22 6.20
N ALA A 208 19.67 10.35 6.71
CA ALA A 208 19.25 10.42 8.09
C ALA A 208 18.03 9.50 8.24
N ALA A 209 18.07 8.65 9.25
CA ALA A 209 17.09 7.61 9.45
C ALA A 209 16.79 7.37 10.93
N GLN A 210 15.63 6.78 11.18
CA GLN A 210 15.26 6.25 12.50
C GLN A 210 15.13 4.74 12.41
N ILE A 211 15.60 4.03 13.40
CA ILE A 211 15.52 2.59 13.52
C ILE A 211 14.63 2.27 14.72
N SER A 212 13.44 1.71 14.45
CA SER A 212 12.52 1.24 15.48
C SER A 212 12.75 -0.24 15.76
N LEU A 213 13.04 -0.60 17.00
CA LEU A 213 13.24 -1.97 17.48
C LEU A 213 12.37 -2.20 18.71
N GLY A 214 11.25 -2.90 18.56
CA GLY A 214 10.21 -2.94 19.58
C GLY A 214 9.67 -1.53 19.85
N GLU A 215 9.64 -1.13 21.13
CA GLU A 215 9.18 0.20 21.54
C GLU A 215 10.28 1.29 21.50
N ARG A 216 11.52 0.90 21.23
CA ARG A 216 12.65 1.84 21.19
C ARG A 216 12.87 2.37 19.78
N VAL A 217 13.19 3.66 19.69
CA VAL A 217 13.53 4.35 18.43
C VAL A 217 14.92 4.97 18.59
N TYR A 218 15.78 4.70 17.63
CA TYR A 218 17.15 5.19 17.58
C TYR A 218 17.33 6.09 16.37
N ASP A 219 17.82 7.29 16.57
CA ASP A 219 18.25 8.16 15.48
C ASP A 219 19.61 7.72 14.94
N GLY A 220 19.80 7.84 13.64
CA GLY A 220 21.04 7.45 12.99
C GLY A 220 21.07 7.73 11.50
N GLN A 221 21.92 6.98 10.82
CA GLN A 221 22.10 7.04 9.36
C GLN A 221 21.91 5.65 8.76
N ALA A 222 21.26 5.61 7.60
CA ALA A 222 21.15 4.43 6.76
C ALA A 222 22.00 4.66 5.50
N ILE A 223 22.96 3.77 5.26
CA ILE A 223 23.86 3.79 4.09
C ILE A 223 23.46 2.65 3.16
N ILE A 224 22.81 3.00 2.06
CA ILE A 224 22.44 2.02 1.03
C ILE A 224 23.60 1.91 0.05
N PRO A 225 24.23 0.73 -0.08
CA PRO A 225 25.39 0.55 -0.97
C PRO A 225 25.01 0.62 -2.44
N PRO A 226 25.90 1.13 -3.31
CA PRO A 226 25.71 1.12 -4.75
C PRO A 226 25.96 -0.28 -5.32
N THR A 227 24.92 -1.07 -5.52
CA THR A 227 25.05 -2.42 -6.09
C THR A 227 23.75 -2.85 -6.77
N GLU A 228 23.90 -3.69 -7.80
CA GLU A 228 22.77 -4.26 -8.54
C GLU A 228 22.20 -5.52 -7.86
N ALA A 229 22.90 -6.11 -6.89
CA ALA A 229 22.44 -7.28 -6.16
C ALA A 229 21.45 -6.86 -5.06
N SER A 230 20.17 -7.19 -5.19
CA SER A 230 19.12 -6.96 -4.20
C SER A 230 18.68 -8.30 -3.59
N PRO A 231 18.41 -8.37 -2.26
CA PRO A 231 18.50 -7.30 -1.27
C PRO A 231 19.84 -7.33 -0.53
N LEU A 232 20.67 -6.32 -0.68
CA LEU A 232 21.85 -6.16 0.16
C LEU A 232 21.49 -5.55 1.51
N PRO A 233 22.24 -5.91 2.57
CA PRO A 233 22.06 -5.26 3.86
C PRO A 233 22.40 -3.77 3.78
N ILE A 234 21.56 -2.97 4.40
CA ILE A 234 21.76 -1.54 4.57
C ILE A 234 22.64 -1.36 5.82
N ARG A 235 23.76 -0.66 5.69
CA ARG A 235 24.58 -0.35 6.86
C ARG A 235 23.89 0.74 7.69
N VAL A 236 23.83 0.52 8.99
CA VAL A 236 23.22 1.46 9.94
C VAL A 236 24.30 1.99 10.89
N GLN A 237 24.28 3.30 11.10
CA GLN A 237 25.12 3.98 12.11
C GLN A 237 24.21 4.78 13.02
N LEU A 238 24.20 4.45 14.32
CA LEU A 238 23.38 5.17 15.29
C LEU A 238 24.09 6.43 15.77
N ALA A 239 23.30 7.43 16.13
CA ALA A 239 23.79 8.67 16.74
C ALA A 239 24.17 8.49 18.23
N THR A 240 23.87 7.34 18.81
CA THR A 240 24.17 6.98 20.20
C THR A 240 25.25 5.90 20.27
N ALA A 241 25.98 5.86 21.38
CA ALA A 241 26.92 4.79 21.70
C ALA A 241 26.22 3.49 22.14
N GLU A 242 24.94 3.56 22.52
CA GLU A 242 24.14 2.39 22.87
C GLU A 242 23.95 1.50 21.62
N ARG A 243 24.32 0.23 21.73
CA ARG A 243 24.04 -0.77 20.68
C ARG A 243 22.76 -1.52 21.02
N PRO A 244 21.74 -1.47 20.16
CA PRO A 244 20.55 -2.29 20.32
C PRO A 244 20.90 -3.77 20.10
N GLY A 245 20.02 -4.66 20.55
CA GLY A 245 20.08 -6.08 20.18
C GLY A 245 19.70 -6.31 18.74
N SER A 246 19.99 -7.53 18.23
CA SER A 246 19.49 -7.99 16.93
C SER A 246 18.01 -8.33 17.01
N GLY A 247 17.24 -8.11 15.92
CA GLY A 247 15.83 -8.46 15.89
C GLY A 247 15.01 -7.76 14.80
N PRO A 248 13.69 -8.03 14.79
CA PRO A 248 12.77 -7.33 13.88
C PRO A 248 12.81 -5.84 14.09
N ALA A 249 13.00 -5.08 13.02
CA ALA A 249 13.13 -3.63 13.09
C ALA A 249 12.45 -2.96 11.90
N THR A 250 12.16 -1.66 12.04
CA THR A 250 11.67 -0.82 10.94
C THR A 250 12.64 0.35 10.74
N LEU A 251 13.08 0.52 9.51
CA LEU A 251 13.92 1.63 9.08
C LEU A 251 13.03 2.73 8.48
N THR A 252 13.06 3.92 9.08
CA THR A 252 12.32 5.12 8.64
C THR A 252 13.29 6.10 7.99
N PHE A 253 13.09 6.44 6.73
CA PHE A 253 13.91 7.42 6.00
C PHE A 253 13.39 8.83 6.26
N VAL A 254 14.23 9.69 6.84
CA VAL A 254 13.87 11.06 7.23
C VAL A 254 14.23 12.05 6.13
N ARG A 255 15.51 12.08 5.74
CA ARG A 255 16.01 12.95 4.67
C ARG A 255 17.30 12.41 4.07
N ARG A 256 17.58 12.78 2.81
CA ARG A 256 18.88 12.53 2.20
C ARG A 256 19.95 13.36 2.89
N LEU A 257 21.12 12.75 3.14
CA LEU A 257 22.32 13.47 3.56
C LEU A 257 23.16 13.85 2.34
N SER A 258 23.74 15.03 2.38
CA SER A 258 24.76 15.42 1.40
C SER A 258 25.98 14.52 1.54
N ALA A 259 26.59 14.14 0.43
CA ALA A 259 27.87 13.43 0.44
C ALA A 259 28.97 14.33 0.95
#